data_7e3aab8befde8f2f6d589acbb263286f
#
_entry.id   7e3aab8befde8f2f6d589acbb263286f
#
_cell.length_a   1.000
_cell.length_b   1.000
_cell.length_c   1.000
_cell.angle_alpha   90.00
_cell.angle_beta   90.00
_cell.angle_gamma   90.00
#
_symmetry.space_group_name_H-M   'P 1'
#
loop_
_entity.id
_entity.type
_entity.pdbx_description
1 polymer ?
#
loop_
_entity_poly.entity_id
_entity_poly.type
_entity_poly.pdbx_seq_one_letter_code
_entity_poly.pdbx_strand_id
1 'polypeptide(L)'
;MSWRAGIELLRPYVVKVSTPQGSGTGWLVSRSLTSQLCAIATAAHVIDHAHYWEEPVRLLHVASGKSVVLRHDERAVLIDDSLDSGAIVFYGPDLPLPETVLPLLEKEKYLMPGIEIGWLGFPAIERAGLCFFSGRISAYLEEASTYLVDGVAINGVSGGPAFHLVGSAGSIELMGIVSAYIPNRATGQVLPGVAVVRDATQFHDISQKFLSIDEAKQQEKILTDPPPADTSQALKTS
;
A
#
# COMPACT_ATOMS: atom_id res chain seq x y z
N MET A 1 21.00 -2.31 -6.97
CA MET A 1 19.98 -1.52 -7.69
C MET A 1 20.20 -0.04 -7.43
N SER A 2 19.86 0.84 -8.37
CA SER A 2 19.83 2.29 -8.11
C SER A 2 18.43 2.72 -7.66
N TRP A 3 18.35 3.85 -6.96
CA TRP A 3 17.05 4.47 -6.61
C TRP A 3 16.15 4.66 -7.84
N ARG A 4 16.73 5.07 -8.97
CA ARG A 4 16.00 5.23 -10.23
C ARG A 4 15.27 3.95 -10.64
N ALA A 5 15.95 2.81 -10.61
CA ALA A 5 15.32 1.54 -10.96
C ALA A 5 14.24 1.11 -9.97
N GLY A 6 14.46 1.35 -8.65
CA GLY A 6 13.43 1.14 -7.62
C GLY A 6 12.19 2.00 -7.84
N ILE A 7 12.37 3.28 -8.18
CA ILE A 7 11.27 4.20 -8.50
C ILE A 7 10.48 3.73 -9.73
N GLU A 8 11.18 3.35 -10.81
CA GLU A 8 10.54 2.86 -12.03
C GLU A 8 9.74 1.56 -11.77
N LEU A 9 10.26 0.65 -10.92
CA LEU A 9 9.56 -0.56 -10.50
C LEU A 9 8.31 -0.26 -9.67
N LEU A 10 8.39 0.69 -8.72
CA LEU A 10 7.29 1.01 -7.79
C LEU A 10 6.20 1.89 -8.42
N ARG A 11 6.57 2.75 -9.37
CA ARG A 11 5.67 3.75 -9.96
C ARG A 11 4.32 3.20 -10.49
N PRO A 12 4.25 2.02 -11.14
CA PRO A 12 2.99 1.45 -11.62
C PRO A 12 2.01 1.05 -10.51
N TYR A 13 2.48 0.96 -9.27
CA TYR A 13 1.66 0.57 -8.12
C TYR A 13 1.06 1.77 -7.40
N VAL A 14 1.54 2.99 -7.70
CA VAL A 14 1.21 4.20 -6.93
C VAL A 14 0.03 4.93 -7.54
N VAL A 15 -0.90 5.34 -6.68
CA VAL A 15 -2.06 6.15 -7.02
C VAL A 15 -2.10 7.42 -6.17
N LYS A 16 -2.67 8.49 -6.74
CA LYS A 16 -3.09 9.64 -5.94
C LYS A 16 -4.48 9.36 -5.40
N VAL A 17 -4.63 9.47 -4.09
CA VAL A 17 -5.91 9.37 -3.39
C VAL A 17 -6.44 10.78 -3.17
N SER A 18 -7.68 11.05 -3.54
CA SER A 18 -8.31 12.37 -3.35
C SER A 18 -9.71 12.20 -2.79
N THR A 19 -10.03 13.01 -1.81
CA THR A 19 -11.34 13.14 -1.17
C THR A 19 -11.78 14.59 -1.26
N PRO A 20 -13.03 14.95 -0.95
CA PRO A 20 -13.45 16.34 -0.87
C PRO A 20 -12.64 17.19 0.12
N GLN A 21 -12.05 16.58 1.15
CA GLN A 21 -11.29 17.27 2.19
C GLN A 21 -9.80 17.44 1.85
N GLY A 22 -9.26 16.65 0.93
CA GLY A 22 -7.85 16.72 0.62
C GLY A 22 -7.34 15.62 -0.28
N SER A 23 -6.04 15.44 -0.29
CA SER A 23 -5.42 14.37 -1.06
C SER A 23 -4.19 13.81 -0.39
N GLY A 24 -3.91 12.55 -0.67
CA GLY A 24 -2.72 11.83 -0.24
C GLY A 24 -2.23 10.90 -1.34
N THR A 25 -1.40 9.99 -0.94
CA THR A 25 -0.81 8.95 -1.77
C THR A 25 -1.33 7.60 -1.33
N GLY A 26 -1.45 6.66 -2.25
CA GLY A 26 -1.71 5.26 -1.96
C GLY A 26 -0.95 4.36 -2.93
N TRP A 27 -0.96 3.06 -2.66
CA TRP A 27 -0.29 2.08 -3.50
C TRP A 27 -0.98 0.72 -3.41
N LEU A 28 -0.88 -0.08 -4.47
CA LEU A 28 -1.46 -1.42 -4.53
C LEU A 28 -0.74 -2.36 -3.55
N VAL A 29 -1.41 -2.73 -2.48
CA VAL A 29 -0.87 -3.62 -1.43
C VAL A 29 -1.33 -5.05 -1.58
N SER A 30 -2.53 -5.27 -2.13
CA SER A 30 -3.05 -6.62 -2.36
C SER A 30 -3.96 -6.66 -3.58
N ARG A 31 -4.00 -7.81 -4.23
CA ARG A 31 -4.87 -8.10 -5.36
C ARG A 31 -5.31 -9.57 -5.30
N SER A 32 -6.59 -9.81 -5.53
CA SER A 32 -7.13 -11.16 -5.64
C SER A 32 -6.70 -11.81 -6.96
N LEU A 33 -6.32 -13.08 -6.89
CA LEU A 33 -5.98 -13.90 -8.05
C LEU A 33 -7.22 -14.49 -8.75
N THR A 34 -8.33 -14.58 -8.02
CA THR A 34 -9.59 -15.18 -8.49
C THR A 34 -10.65 -14.17 -8.85
N SER A 35 -10.42 -12.90 -8.53
CA SER A 35 -11.32 -11.80 -8.85
C SER A 35 -10.53 -10.53 -9.18
N GLN A 36 -11.23 -9.47 -9.51
CA GLN A 36 -10.59 -8.17 -9.77
C GLN A 36 -10.57 -7.27 -8.53
N LEU A 37 -10.70 -7.84 -7.34
CA LEU A 37 -10.57 -7.12 -6.08
C LEU A 37 -9.13 -6.63 -5.89
N CYS A 38 -9.01 -5.36 -5.53
CA CYS A 38 -7.75 -4.68 -5.24
C CYS A 38 -7.82 -4.00 -3.87
N ALA A 39 -6.69 -3.89 -3.19
CA ALA A 39 -6.53 -3.07 -2.00
C ALA A 39 -5.46 -2.02 -2.23
N ILE A 40 -5.79 -0.76 -2.01
CA ILE A 40 -4.86 0.38 -2.01
C ILE A 40 -4.57 0.75 -0.56
N ALA A 41 -3.32 0.58 -0.14
CA ALA A 41 -2.83 1.07 1.15
C ALA A 41 -2.66 2.59 1.12
N THR A 42 -2.99 3.26 2.21
CA THR A 42 -2.80 4.71 2.41
C THR A 42 -2.77 5.02 3.91
N ALA A 43 -2.55 6.27 4.31
CA ALA A 43 -2.71 6.69 5.70
C ALA A 43 -4.20 6.84 6.06
N ALA A 44 -4.56 6.52 7.32
CA ALA A 44 -5.94 6.59 7.78
C ALA A 44 -6.51 8.00 7.62
N HIS A 45 -5.79 9.03 8.06
CA HIS A 45 -6.23 10.43 7.97
C HIS A 45 -6.47 10.95 6.54
N VAL A 46 -6.02 10.23 5.51
CA VAL A 46 -6.30 10.58 4.10
C VAL A 46 -7.73 10.20 3.71
N ILE A 47 -8.29 9.16 4.34
CA ILE A 47 -9.57 8.55 3.93
C ILE A 47 -10.63 8.47 5.04
N ASP A 48 -10.27 8.71 6.30
CA ASP A 48 -11.15 8.59 7.45
C ASP A 48 -12.41 9.45 7.30
N HIS A 49 -12.25 10.74 7.00
CA HIS A 49 -13.38 11.64 6.79
C HIS A 49 -14.31 11.14 5.68
N ALA A 50 -13.76 10.77 4.53
CA ALA A 50 -14.56 10.25 3.42
C ALA A 50 -15.22 8.91 3.75
N HIS A 51 -14.66 8.12 4.66
CA HIS A 51 -15.28 6.91 5.16
C HIS A 51 -16.46 7.21 6.08
N TYR A 52 -16.27 8.04 7.11
CA TYR A 52 -17.29 8.35 8.10
C TYR A 52 -18.46 9.18 7.55
N TRP A 53 -18.21 10.02 6.56
CA TRP A 53 -19.22 10.87 5.92
C TRP A 53 -19.73 10.34 4.58
N GLU A 54 -19.37 9.10 4.23
CA GLU A 54 -19.80 8.43 2.99
C GLU A 54 -19.44 9.20 1.70
N GLU A 55 -18.42 10.06 1.79
CA GLU A 55 -17.96 10.88 0.66
C GLU A 55 -17.22 10.05 -0.40
N PRO A 56 -17.24 10.48 -1.67
CA PRO A 56 -16.53 9.77 -2.73
C PRO A 56 -15.00 9.85 -2.55
N VAL A 57 -14.32 8.78 -2.95
CA VAL A 57 -12.85 8.72 -3.04
C VAL A 57 -12.45 8.56 -4.49
N ARG A 58 -11.59 9.45 -4.98
CA ARG A 58 -11.00 9.35 -6.31
C ARG A 58 -9.61 8.74 -6.23
N LEU A 59 -9.36 7.70 -7.03
CA LEU A 59 -8.06 7.11 -7.24
C LEU A 59 -7.57 7.48 -8.65
N LEU A 60 -6.41 8.12 -8.75
CA LEU A 60 -5.75 8.44 -10.02
C LEU A 60 -4.48 7.61 -10.14
N HIS A 61 -4.45 6.68 -11.08
CA HIS A 61 -3.26 5.90 -11.43
C HIS A 61 -2.37 6.73 -12.38
N VAL A 62 -1.30 7.30 -11.83
CA VAL A 62 -0.50 8.29 -12.54
C VAL A 62 0.28 7.71 -13.71
N ALA A 63 0.71 6.45 -13.62
CA ALA A 63 1.44 5.81 -14.72
C ALA A 63 0.61 5.72 -16.02
N SER A 64 -0.72 5.60 -15.92
CA SER A 64 -1.62 5.54 -17.08
C SER A 64 -2.46 6.79 -17.30
N GLY A 65 -2.55 7.69 -16.32
CA GLY A 65 -3.46 8.83 -16.33
C GLY A 65 -4.94 8.48 -16.11
N LYS A 66 -5.28 7.19 -15.91
CA LYS A 66 -6.67 6.76 -15.65
C LYS A 66 -7.07 7.02 -14.21
N SER A 67 -8.33 7.30 -13.98
CA SER A 67 -8.88 7.47 -12.62
C SER A 67 -10.26 6.86 -12.49
N VAL A 68 -10.58 6.42 -11.27
CA VAL A 68 -11.91 6.01 -10.86
C VAL A 68 -12.38 6.87 -9.70
N VAL A 69 -13.69 7.02 -9.58
CA VAL A 69 -14.33 7.63 -8.40
C VAL A 69 -15.16 6.53 -7.75
N LEU A 70 -14.82 6.22 -6.52
CA LEU A 70 -15.48 5.19 -5.73
C LEU A 70 -16.47 5.84 -4.78
N ARG A 71 -17.75 5.53 -4.94
CA ARG A 71 -18.78 5.89 -3.97
C ARG A 71 -18.67 5.00 -2.73
N HIS A 72 -19.40 5.33 -1.70
CA HIS A 72 -19.37 4.57 -0.44
C HIS A 72 -19.73 3.09 -0.63
N ASP A 73 -20.73 2.79 -1.43
CA ASP A 73 -21.23 1.45 -1.74
C ASP A 73 -20.34 0.65 -2.73
N GLU A 74 -19.36 1.29 -3.35
CA GLU A 74 -18.42 0.68 -4.32
C GLU A 74 -17.08 0.28 -3.70
N ARG A 75 -16.90 0.52 -2.39
CA ARG A 75 -15.67 0.24 -1.67
C ARG A 75 -15.89 -0.27 -0.26
N ALA A 76 -14.96 -1.04 0.25
CA ALA A 76 -14.78 -1.25 1.68
C ALA A 76 -13.52 -0.50 2.15
N VAL A 77 -13.56 0.06 3.35
CA VAL A 77 -12.42 0.77 3.93
C VAL A 77 -12.04 0.07 5.23
N LEU A 78 -10.76 -0.23 5.35
CA LEU A 78 -10.15 -0.77 6.56
C LEU A 78 -9.30 0.36 7.16
N ILE A 79 -9.53 0.71 8.42
CA ILE A 79 -8.82 1.78 9.12
C ILE A 79 -8.27 1.24 10.43
N ASP A 80 -7.03 1.58 10.72
CA ASP A 80 -6.42 1.48 12.03
C ASP A 80 -5.98 2.87 12.47
N ASP A 81 -6.79 3.52 13.31
CA ASP A 81 -6.52 4.87 13.79
C ASP A 81 -5.28 4.92 14.68
N SER A 82 -4.94 3.83 15.38
CA SER A 82 -3.79 3.78 16.28
C SER A 82 -2.46 3.80 15.52
N LEU A 83 -2.44 3.22 14.34
CA LEU A 83 -1.29 3.17 13.44
C LEU A 83 -1.38 4.20 12.31
N ASP A 84 -2.43 5.02 12.26
CA ASP A 84 -2.71 5.94 11.15
C ASP A 84 -2.53 5.25 9.80
N SER A 85 -3.03 4.04 9.67
CA SER A 85 -2.94 3.26 8.44
C SER A 85 -4.31 2.78 7.98
N GLY A 86 -4.50 2.67 6.68
CA GLY A 86 -5.75 2.26 6.11
C GLY A 86 -5.61 1.62 4.73
N ALA A 87 -6.67 0.97 4.29
CA ALA A 87 -6.76 0.43 2.95
C ALA A 87 -8.15 0.63 2.35
N ILE A 88 -8.19 0.91 1.06
CA ILE A 88 -9.39 0.99 0.24
C ILE A 88 -9.47 -0.28 -0.57
N VAL A 89 -10.48 -1.11 -0.29
CA VAL A 89 -10.76 -2.35 -1.04
C VAL A 89 -11.88 -2.06 -2.03
N PHE A 90 -11.67 -2.36 -3.30
CA PHE A 90 -12.62 -2.09 -4.36
C PHE A 90 -12.45 -3.05 -5.53
N TYR A 91 -13.45 -3.08 -6.41
CA TYR A 91 -13.39 -3.82 -7.66
C TYR A 91 -12.71 -2.95 -8.74
N GLY A 92 -11.50 -3.35 -9.15
CA GLY A 92 -10.57 -2.47 -9.86
C GLY A 92 -10.29 -2.77 -11.34
N PRO A 93 -11.30 -3.18 -12.19
CA PRO A 93 -11.02 -3.48 -13.60
C PRO A 93 -10.64 -2.25 -14.42
N ASP A 94 -11.07 -1.06 -13.98
CA ASP A 94 -10.89 0.19 -14.73
C ASP A 94 -9.54 0.87 -14.49
N LEU A 95 -8.82 0.47 -13.44
CA LEU A 95 -7.45 0.93 -13.19
C LEU A 95 -6.45 -0.12 -13.66
N PRO A 96 -5.50 0.22 -14.54
CA PRO A 96 -4.50 -0.70 -15.05
C PRO A 96 -3.37 -0.88 -14.02
N LEU A 97 -3.74 -1.35 -12.83
CA LEU A 97 -2.81 -1.72 -11.77
C LEU A 97 -2.12 -3.04 -12.11
N PRO A 98 -0.88 -3.26 -11.65
CA PRO A 98 -0.18 -4.52 -11.86
C PRO A 98 -0.96 -5.75 -11.37
N GLU A 99 -0.76 -6.88 -12.02
CA GLU A 99 -1.42 -8.15 -11.63
C GLU A 99 -0.77 -8.79 -10.40
N THR A 100 0.50 -8.49 -10.17
CA THR A 100 1.25 -8.95 -9.00
C THR A 100 1.48 -7.79 -8.03
N VAL A 101 1.67 -8.10 -6.77
CA VAL A 101 2.02 -7.12 -5.73
C VAL A 101 3.52 -7.16 -5.44
N LEU A 102 4.04 -6.06 -4.91
CA LEU A 102 5.43 -6.00 -4.45
C LEU A 102 5.58 -6.63 -3.07
N PRO A 103 6.76 -7.20 -2.76
CA PRO A 103 6.99 -7.82 -1.47
C PRO A 103 6.98 -6.78 -0.35
N LEU A 104 6.33 -7.13 0.76
CA LEU A 104 6.43 -6.42 2.02
C LEU A 104 7.66 -6.91 2.77
N LEU A 105 8.28 -6.02 3.57
CA LEU A 105 9.23 -6.42 4.58
C LEU A 105 8.58 -7.49 5.47
N GLU A 106 9.27 -8.60 5.73
CA GLU A 106 8.72 -9.72 6.48
C GLU A 106 8.18 -9.26 7.85
N LYS A 107 7.08 -9.88 8.28
CA LYS A 107 6.47 -9.61 9.58
C LYS A 107 7.51 -9.85 10.71
N GLU A 108 7.53 -8.97 11.69
CA GLU A 108 8.49 -9.00 12.83
C GLU A 108 9.97 -8.71 12.45
N LYS A 109 10.24 -8.36 11.21
CA LYS A 109 11.53 -7.80 10.82
C LYS A 109 11.47 -6.29 10.78
N TYR A 110 12.49 -5.65 11.32
CA TYR A 110 12.66 -4.20 11.21
C TYR A 110 14.05 -3.86 10.67
N LEU A 111 14.07 -2.76 9.95
CA LEU A 111 15.31 -2.20 9.44
C LEU A 111 16.02 -1.41 10.55
N MET A 112 17.32 -1.60 10.66
CA MET A 112 18.13 -0.97 11.68
C MET A 112 18.37 0.53 11.40
N PRO A 113 18.60 1.36 12.43
CA PRO A 113 19.04 2.72 12.26
C PRO A 113 20.27 2.85 11.35
N GLY A 114 20.29 3.91 10.53
CA GLY A 114 21.35 4.14 9.53
C GLY A 114 21.05 3.58 8.15
N ILE A 115 20.08 2.66 8.01
CA ILE A 115 19.65 2.16 6.69
C ILE A 115 18.96 3.28 5.91
N GLU A 116 19.35 3.43 4.65
CA GLU A 116 18.74 4.37 3.72
C GLU A 116 17.45 3.80 3.14
N ILE A 117 16.39 4.58 3.18
CA ILE A 117 15.09 4.26 2.62
C ILE A 117 14.60 5.36 1.69
N GLY A 118 13.67 5.02 0.80
CA GLY A 118 13.00 5.97 -0.07
C GLY A 118 11.49 5.85 0.04
N TRP A 119 10.80 6.89 -0.41
CA TRP A 119 9.33 6.87 -0.55
C TRP A 119 8.87 7.69 -1.73
N LEU A 120 7.70 7.33 -2.24
CA LEU A 120 7.02 8.05 -3.31
C LEU A 120 5.77 8.73 -2.78
N GLY A 121 5.46 9.92 -3.29
CA GLY A 121 4.22 10.60 -2.93
C GLY A 121 3.91 11.81 -3.78
N PHE A 122 2.70 12.34 -3.62
CA PHE A 122 2.18 13.51 -4.33
C PHE A 122 2.19 14.72 -3.41
N PRO A 123 3.33 15.43 -3.27
CA PRO A 123 3.39 16.57 -2.38
C PRO A 123 2.39 17.64 -2.79
N ALA A 124 1.79 18.32 -1.81
CA ALA A 124 0.89 19.44 -2.03
C ALA A 124 1.67 20.71 -2.46
N ILE A 125 2.47 20.58 -3.49
CA ILE A 125 3.22 21.66 -4.13
C ILE A 125 2.61 21.92 -5.50
N GLU A 126 2.39 23.18 -5.82
CA GLU A 126 1.81 23.55 -7.10
C GLU A 126 2.58 22.94 -8.27
N ARG A 127 1.84 22.25 -9.16
CA ARG A 127 2.36 21.56 -10.36
C ARG A 127 3.34 20.41 -10.10
N ALA A 128 3.55 20.01 -8.84
CA ALA A 128 4.32 18.81 -8.56
C ALA A 128 3.50 17.56 -8.87
N GLY A 129 4.11 16.62 -9.59
CA GLY A 129 3.57 15.28 -9.81
C GLY A 129 4.01 14.31 -8.71
N LEU A 130 4.15 13.04 -9.06
CA LEU A 130 4.75 12.03 -8.18
C LEU A 130 6.22 12.38 -7.94
N CYS A 131 6.59 12.56 -6.67
CA CYS A 131 7.94 12.87 -6.24
C CYS A 131 8.56 11.69 -5.49
N PHE A 132 9.88 11.60 -5.57
CA PHE A 132 10.70 10.70 -4.78
C PHE A 132 11.39 11.49 -3.66
N PHE A 133 11.41 10.89 -2.49
CA PHE A 133 12.12 11.35 -1.30
C PHE A 133 12.96 10.21 -0.75
N SER A 134 14.03 10.52 -0.04
CA SER A 134 14.83 9.53 0.68
C SER A 134 15.35 10.10 2.00
N GLY A 135 15.73 9.19 2.88
CA GLY A 135 16.30 9.52 4.17
C GLY A 135 16.87 8.27 4.83
N ARG A 136 17.36 8.44 6.06
CA ARG A 136 17.90 7.34 6.85
C ARG A 136 17.06 7.09 8.08
N ILE A 137 16.87 5.82 8.42
CA ILE A 137 16.21 5.44 9.65
C ILE A 137 17.03 5.96 10.82
N SER A 138 16.41 6.78 11.66
CA SER A 138 16.98 7.29 12.91
C SER A 138 16.68 6.38 14.07
N ALA A 139 15.45 5.81 14.12
CA ALA A 139 15.02 4.88 15.15
C ALA A 139 13.84 4.04 14.67
N TYR A 140 13.64 2.88 15.29
CA TYR A 140 12.39 2.13 15.26
C TYR A 140 11.76 2.13 16.65
N LEU A 141 10.50 2.51 16.73
CA LEU A 141 9.70 2.57 17.95
C LEU A 141 8.77 1.35 17.96
N GLU A 142 9.20 0.28 18.61
CA GLU A 142 8.52 -1.01 18.58
C GLU A 142 7.07 -0.93 19.08
N GLU A 143 6.83 -0.29 20.22
CA GLU A 143 5.49 -0.12 20.81
C GLU A 143 4.51 0.64 19.89
N ALA A 144 5.02 1.46 18.98
CA ALA A 144 4.24 2.26 18.04
C ALA A 144 4.30 1.74 16.59
N SER A 145 5.00 0.64 16.34
CA SER A 145 5.23 0.07 15.00
C SER A 145 5.65 1.15 13.98
N THR A 146 6.66 1.95 14.37
CA THR A 146 6.97 3.22 13.69
C THR A 146 8.46 3.44 13.50
N TYR A 147 8.83 3.83 12.29
CA TYR A 147 10.17 4.34 12.00
C TYR A 147 10.20 5.87 12.08
N LEU A 148 11.20 6.40 12.77
CA LEU A 148 11.62 7.79 12.65
C LEU A 148 12.69 7.87 11.58
N VAL A 149 12.51 8.78 10.63
CA VAL A 149 13.38 8.88 9.45
C VAL A 149 13.91 10.29 9.33
N ASP A 150 15.23 10.43 9.22
CA ASP A 150 15.88 11.69 8.85
C ASP A 150 15.60 11.98 7.38
N GLY A 151 14.52 12.69 7.14
CA GLY A 151 13.99 12.94 5.80
C GLY A 151 12.75 13.84 5.83
N VAL A 152 12.33 14.29 4.68
CA VAL A 152 11.23 15.26 4.53
C VAL A 152 9.91 14.55 4.24
N ALA A 153 8.93 14.74 5.12
CA ALA A 153 7.51 14.44 4.83
C ALA A 153 6.73 15.77 4.76
N ILE A 154 5.95 15.94 3.72
CA ILE A 154 5.10 17.12 3.49
C ILE A 154 3.69 16.69 3.13
N ASN A 155 2.72 17.59 3.30
CA ASN A 155 1.31 17.32 2.98
C ASN A 155 1.15 16.70 1.58
N GLY A 156 0.29 15.70 1.48
CA GLY A 156 -0.01 14.97 0.25
C GLY A 156 0.89 13.75 0.02
N VAL A 157 2.03 13.63 0.71
CA VAL A 157 2.90 12.44 0.67
C VAL A 157 2.35 11.33 1.58
N SER A 158 1.49 11.66 2.52
CA SER A 158 0.83 10.71 3.44
C SER A 158 0.21 9.54 2.69
N GLY A 159 0.44 8.33 3.18
CA GLY A 159 0.04 7.07 2.55
C GLY A 159 1.00 6.58 1.47
N GLY A 160 2.03 7.37 1.15
CA GLY A 160 3.05 6.99 0.18
C GLY A 160 3.85 5.77 0.61
N PRO A 161 4.16 4.83 -0.32
CA PRO A 161 4.93 3.64 -0.02
C PRO A 161 6.36 3.98 0.36
N ALA A 162 6.79 3.54 1.54
CA ALA A 162 8.17 3.57 1.97
C ALA A 162 8.84 2.22 1.67
N PHE A 163 10.04 2.24 1.11
CA PHE A 163 10.75 1.05 0.65
C PHE A 163 12.25 1.17 0.81
N HIS A 164 12.92 0.02 0.85
CA HIS A 164 14.36 -0.05 0.79
C HIS A 164 14.83 -0.90 -0.39
N LEU A 165 16.08 -0.74 -0.77
CA LEU A 165 16.71 -1.52 -1.84
C LEU A 165 17.33 -2.79 -1.24
N VAL A 166 16.95 -3.97 -1.76
CA VAL A 166 17.46 -5.26 -1.26
C VAL A 166 18.60 -5.75 -2.13
N GLY A 167 19.77 -5.91 -1.52
CA GLY A 167 20.96 -6.52 -2.12
C GLY A 167 21.38 -5.91 -3.46
N SER A 168 22.24 -6.64 -4.18
CA SER A 168 22.71 -6.27 -5.52
C SER A 168 21.76 -6.71 -6.64
N ALA A 169 20.80 -7.58 -6.34
CA ALA A 169 19.94 -8.24 -7.34
C ALA A 169 18.80 -7.36 -7.88
N GLY A 170 18.61 -6.17 -7.37
CA GLY A 170 17.67 -5.23 -7.95
C GLY A 170 16.22 -5.44 -7.55
N SER A 171 15.96 -5.81 -6.31
CA SER A 171 14.64 -5.86 -5.71
C SER A 171 14.42 -4.73 -4.71
N ILE A 172 13.15 -4.46 -4.41
CA ILE A 172 12.72 -3.58 -3.33
C ILE A 172 11.81 -4.36 -2.39
N GLU A 173 11.82 -3.97 -1.13
CA GLU A 173 10.82 -4.39 -0.15
C GLU A 173 10.12 -3.16 0.41
N LEU A 174 8.80 -3.24 0.47
CA LEU A 174 7.96 -2.19 1.04
C LEU A 174 7.91 -2.38 2.55
N MET A 175 8.35 -1.36 3.27
CA MET A 175 8.45 -1.40 4.73
C MET A 175 7.30 -0.71 5.45
N GLY A 176 6.43 -0.01 4.71
CA GLY A 176 5.29 0.68 5.30
C GLY A 176 4.85 1.91 4.49
N ILE A 177 4.19 2.84 5.17
CA ILE A 177 3.66 4.07 4.60
C ILE A 177 4.17 5.31 5.33
N VAL A 178 4.37 6.38 4.58
CA VAL A 178 4.55 7.70 5.18
C VAL A 178 3.23 8.14 5.83
N SER A 179 3.26 8.43 7.13
CA SER A 179 2.07 8.84 7.89
C SER A 179 2.11 10.35 8.19
N ALA A 180 3.11 10.79 8.90
CA ALA A 180 3.13 12.12 9.46
C ALA A 180 4.55 12.70 9.53
N TYR A 181 4.61 13.89 10.11
CA TYR A 181 5.81 14.51 10.63
C TYR A 181 5.64 14.81 12.12
N ILE A 182 6.71 14.84 12.88
CA ILE A 182 6.65 15.15 14.31
C ILE A 182 6.63 16.67 14.50
N PRO A 183 5.56 17.25 15.10
CA PRO A 183 5.55 18.66 15.42
C PRO A 183 6.49 18.97 16.60
N ASN A 184 7.13 20.13 16.58
CA ASN A 184 7.84 20.64 17.74
C ASN A 184 6.85 20.92 18.89
N ARG A 185 6.95 20.16 19.98
CA ARG A 185 6.01 20.28 21.12
C ARG A 185 6.06 21.66 21.80
N ALA A 186 7.20 22.36 21.72
CA ALA A 186 7.34 23.67 22.36
C ALA A 186 6.68 24.80 21.57
N THR A 187 6.65 24.73 20.26
CA THR A 187 6.18 25.83 19.39
C THR A 187 4.99 25.44 18.52
N GLY A 188 4.58 24.16 18.49
CA GLY A 188 3.59 23.62 17.56
C GLY A 188 4.04 23.61 16.09
N GLN A 189 5.26 24.04 15.81
CA GLN A 189 5.81 24.02 14.46
C GLN A 189 6.30 22.62 14.11
N VAL A 190 6.23 22.30 12.83
CA VAL A 190 6.78 21.06 12.28
C VAL A 190 8.29 21.02 12.50
N LEU A 191 8.80 19.89 12.99
CA LEU A 191 10.23 19.65 13.03
C LEU A 191 10.71 19.30 11.62
N PRO A 192 11.47 20.17 10.95
CA PRO A 192 12.00 19.87 9.63
C PRO A 192 12.92 18.65 9.71
N GLY A 193 12.78 17.74 8.76
CA GLY A 193 13.71 16.63 8.59
C GLY A 193 13.40 15.36 9.40
N VAL A 194 12.27 15.28 10.09
CA VAL A 194 11.83 14.01 10.73
C VAL A 194 10.52 13.56 10.14
N ALA A 195 10.58 12.51 9.32
CA ALA A 195 9.41 11.82 8.79
C ALA A 195 9.03 10.64 9.68
N VAL A 196 7.73 10.33 9.72
CA VAL A 196 7.16 9.18 10.41
C VAL A 196 6.70 8.18 9.36
N VAL A 197 7.22 6.95 9.43
CA VAL A 197 6.79 5.84 8.59
C VAL A 197 6.18 4.77 9.47
N ARG A 198 4.91 4.44 9.25
CA ARG A 198 4.23 3.31 9.87
C ARG A 198 4.66 2.03 9.18
N ASP A 199 4.96 0.99 9.95
CA ASP A 199 5.44 -0.25 9.36
C ASP A 199 4.37 -1.02 8.56
N ALA A 200 4.78 -2.10 7.89
CA ALA A 200 3.92 -2.86 7.01
C ALA A 200 3.05 -3.91 7.73
N THR A 201 3.09 -4.00 9.06
CA THR A 201 2.46 -5.09 9.82
C THR A 201 0.98 -5.25 9.49
N GLN A 202 0.21 -4.16 9.47
CA GLN A 202 -1.20 -4.18 9.13
C GLN A 202 -1.47 -4.69 7.70
N PHE A 203 -0.59 -4.41 6.77
CA PHE A 203 -0.77 -4.79 5.37
C PHE A 203 -0.56 -6.27 5.11
N HIS A 204 0.20 -6.97 5.95
CA HIS A 204 0.27 -8.43 5.95
C HIS A 204 -1.09 -9.07 6.25
N ASP A 205 -1.82 -8.52 7.20
CA ASP A 205 -3.15 -9.04 7.57
C ASP A 205 -4.17 -8.81 6.44
N ILE A 206 -4.08 -7.69 5.72
CA ILE A 206 -4.88 -7.44 4.52
C ILE A 206 -4.55 -8.44 3.42
N SER A 207 -3.26 -8.68 3.14
CA SER A 207 -2.83 -9.65 2.15
C SER A 207 -3.29 -11.07 2.50
N GLN A 208 -3.23 -11.46 3.78
CA GLN A 208 -3.72 -12.74 4.25
C GLN A 208 -5.24 -12.91 4.04
N LYS A 209 -6.03 -11.86 4.28
CA LYS A 209 -7.48 -11.87 4.00
C LYS A 209 -7.77 -12.09 2.51
N PHE A 210 -7.00 -11.47 1.62
CA PHE A 210 -7.14 -11.67 0.18
C PHE A 210 -6.84 -13.12 -0.23
N LEU A 211 -5.77 -13.71 0.32
CA LEU A 211 -5.45 -15.13 0.09
C LEU A 211 -6.59 -16.04 0.56
N SER A 212 -7.14 -15.79 1.74
CA SER A 212 -8.28 -16.57 2.26
C SER A 212 -9.54 -16.47 1.38
N ILE A 213 -9.80 -15.29 0.81
CA ILE A 213 -10.90 -15.11 -0.15
C ILE A 213 -10.65 -15.91 -1.42
N ASP A 214 -9.43 -15.89 -1.94
CA ASP A 214 -9.06 -16.62 -3.15
C ASP A 214 -9.13 -18.13 -2.94
N GLU A 215 -8.67 -18.64 -1.81
CA GLU A 215 -8.78 -20.05 -1.42
C GLU A 215 -10.24 -20.50 -1.32
N ALA A 216 -11.09 -19.72 -0.66
CA ALA A 216 -12.51 -20.03 -0.54
C ALA A 216 -13.20 -20.11 -1.90
N LYS A 217 -12.93 -19.19 -2.81
CA LYS A 217 -13.47 -19.21 -4.18
C LYS A 217 -12.96 -20.37 -5.00
N GLN A 218 -11.70 -20.77 -4.85
CA GLN A 218 -11.16 -21.94 -5.53
C GLN A 218 -11.83 -23.22 -5.04
N GLN A 219 -12.07 -23.35 -3.73
CA GLN A 219 -12.78 -24.48 -3.15
C GLN A 219 -14.24 -24.57 -3.67
N GLU A 220 -14.94 -23.43 -3.70
CA GLU A 220 -16.30 -23.37 -4.25
C GLU A 220 -16.33 -23.83 -5.71
N LYS A 221 -15.38 -23.39 -6.53
CA LYS A 221 -15.28 -23.81 -7.93
C LYS A 221 -15.03 -25.31 -8.08
N ILE A 222 -14.19 -25.92 -7.25
CA ILE A 222 -13.93 -27.36 -7.28
C ILE A 222 -15.19 -28.15 -6.89
N LEU A 223 -15.99 -27.64 -5.95
CA LEU A 223 -17.23 -28.28 -5.53
C LEU A 223 -18.33 -28.19 -6.59
N THR A 224 -18.40 -27.09 -7.34
CA THR A 224 -19.42 -26.87 -8.37
C THR A 224 -19.05 -27.50 -9.71
N ASP A 225 -17.76 -27.65 -10.00
CA ASP A 225 -17.27 -28.23 -11.27
C ASP A 225 -16.13 -29.24 -10.95
N PRO A 226 -16.48 -30.41 -10.41
CA PRO A 226 -15.49 -31.41 -10.01
C PRO A 226 -14.70 -31.89 -11.24
N PRO A 227 -13.39 -32.13 -11.12
CA PRO A 227 -12.60 -32.65 -12.21
C PRO A 227 -13.19 -33.98 -12.73
N PRO A 228 -13.12 -34.23 -14.05
CA PRO A 228 -13.64 -35.46 -14.61
C PRO A 228 -13.02 -36.67 -13.90
N ALA A 229 -13.87 -37.64 -13.52
CA ALA A 229 -13.42 -38.84 -12.84
C ALA A 229 -12.32 -39.53 -13.67
N ASP A 230 -11.17 -39.81 -13.04
CA ASP A 230 -10.05 -40.47 -13.67
C ASP A 230 -10.47 -41.89 -14.11
N THR A 231 -10.78 -42.05 -15.40
CA THR A 231 -11.17 -43.31 -16.02
C THR A 231 -10.00 -44.28 -16.26
N SER A 232 -8.82 -43.98 -15.72
CA SER A 232 -7.60 -44.79 -15.98
C SER A 232 -7.49 -46.08 -15.15
N GLN A 233 -8.46 -46.39 -14.25
CA GLN A 233 -8.45 -47.64 -13.44
C GLN A 233 -9.30 -48.79 -14.00
N ALA A 234 -10.01 -48.61 -15.12
CA ALA A 234 -10.90 -49.67 -15.67
C ALA A 234 -10.23 -50.67 -16.62
N LEU A 235 -8.92 -50.60 -16.84
CA LEU A 235 -8.22 -51.45 -17.84
C LEU A 235 -7.15 -52.36 -17.26
N LYS A 236 -7.31 -52.84 -16.02
CA LYS A 236 -6.41 -53.83 -15.42
C LYS A 236 -7.14 -55.01 -14.76
N THR A 237 -8.19 -55.55 -15.43
CA THR A 237 -8.71 -56.89 -15.12
C THR A 237 -9.30 -57.48 -16.39
N SER A 238 -8.39 -58.07 -17.19
CA SER A 238 -8.75 -59.12 -18.18
C SER A 238 -7.51 -59.96 -18.43
#